data_376ae0baba606e3b2a6f199580d67840
#
_entry.id   376ae0baba606e3b2a6f199580d67840
#
_cell.length_a   1.000
_cell.length_b   1.000
_cell.length_c   1.000
_cell.angle_alpha   90.00
_cell.angle_beta   90.00
_cell.angle_gamma   90.00
#
_symmetry.space_group_name_H-M   'P 1'
#
loop_
_entity.id
_entity.type
_entity.pdbx_description
1 polymer ?
#
loop_
_entity_poly.entity_id
_entity_poly.type
_entity_poly.pdbx_seq_one_letter_code
_entity_poly.pdbx_strand_id
1 'polypeptide(L)'
;MNIYTTDKIRNVVLLGHGGSGKTSLTEAMAYLAGITSRMGKVTDGNTVSDYGKEEQKRQISINTSVVPIEWNGVKINILDTPGYFDFVGEVEEAVKAAGAAIIVINGKSGIEVGTEKAWELCEKYKLPRFVYVTNMDCLLYTSPSPRDRQKS
;
A
#
# COMPACT_ATOMS: atom_id res chain seq x y z
N MET A 1 -18.01 14.54 10.27
CA MET A 1 -16.71 14.68 9.58
C MET A 1 -15.93 15.73 10.35
N ASN A 2 -14.78 15.35 10.88
CA ASN A 2 -13.97 16.28 11.65
C ASN A 2 -13.27 17.27 10.70
N ILE A 3 -13.08 18.51 11.15
CA ILE A 3 -12.34 19.53 10.40
C ILE A 3 -10.87 19.43 10.78
N TYR A 4 -10.00 19.27 9.80
CA TYR A 4 -8.55 19.19 9.98
C TYR A 4 -7.87 20.39 9.36
N THR A 5 -6.90 20.95 10.07
CA THR A 5 -5.98 21.96 9.54
C THR A 5 -4.92 21.28 8.65
N THR A 6 -4.31 22.00 7.73
CA THR A 6 -3.37 21.44 6.74
C THR A 6 -2.15 20.76 7.36
N ASP A 7 -1.72 21.23 8.55
CA ASP A 7 -0.65 20.62 9.34
C ASP A 7 -0.97 19.24 9.90
N LYS A 8 -2.27 18.88 9.94
CA LYS A 8 -2.79 17.58 10.40
C LYS A 8 -3.29 16.67 9.26
N ILE A 9 -3.02 17.01 8.01
CA ILE A 9 -3.36 16.18 6.85
C ILE A 9 -2.09 15.57 6.26
N ARG A 10 -2.11 14.28 5.99
CA ARG A 10 -1.02 13.55 5.34
C ARG A 10 -1.55 12.75 4.17
N ASN A 11 -0.87 12.85 3.03
CA ASN A 11 -1.14 12.02 1.87
C ASN A 11 -0.02 10.98 1.75
N VAL A 12 -0.39 9.71 1.80
CA VAL A 12 0.56 8.60 1.75
C VAL A 12 0.17 7.68 0.61
N VAL A 13 1.10 7.44 -0.31
CA VAL A 13 0.87 6.54 -1.45
C VAL A 13 1.41 5.14 -1.16
N LEU A 14 0.64 4.12 -1.51
CA LEU A 14 1.08 2.73 -1.48
C LEU A 14 1.60 2.33 -2.86
N LEU A 15 2.85 1.93 -2.92
CA LEU A 15 3.55 1.52 -4.13
C LEU A 15 4.03 0.07 -4.01
N GLY A 16 4.28 -0.59 -5.13
CA GLY A 16 4.82 -1.95 -5.17
C GLY A 16 4.20 -2.79 -6.28
N HIS A 17 4.70 -4.00 -6.44
CA HIS A 17 4.28 -4.93 -7.50
C HIS A 17 2.81 -5.37 -7.36
N GLY A 18 2.20 -5.84 -8.45
CA GLY A 18 0.88 -6.47 -8.42
C GLY A 18 0.86 -7.68 -7.48
N GLY A 19 -0.14 -7.78 -6.60
CA GLY A 19 -0.21 -8.86 -5.61
C GLY A 19 0.71 -8.72 -4.40
N SER A 20 1.43 -7.60 -4.22
CA SER A 20 2.24 -7.37 -3.02
C SER A 20 1.43 -7.12 -1.75
N GLY A 21 0.11 -6.93 -1.84
CA GLY A 21 -0.79 -6.75 -0.69
C GLY A 21 -1.09 -5.28 -0.34
N LYS A 22 -0.92 -4.34 -1.26
CA LYS A 22 -1.25 -2.91 -1.07
C LYS A 22 -2.71 -2.71 -0.62
N THR A 23 -3.65 -3.21 -1.41
CA THR A 23 -5.08 -3.14 -1.11
C THR A 23 -5.43 -3.82 0.23
N SER A 24 -4.81 -4.97 0.53
CA SER A 24 -5.00 -5.63 1.82
C SER A 24 -4.47 -4.80 2.99
N LEU A 25 -3.36 -4.09 2.79
CA LEU A 25 -2.82 -3.16 3.79
C LEU A 25 -3.75 -1.95 3.98
N THR A 26 -4.28 -1.40 2.88
CA THR A 26 -5.30 -0.33 2.92
C THR A 26 -6.53 -0.75 3.72
N GLU A 27 -7.06 -1.95 3.46
CA GLU A 27 -8.18 -2.52 4.20
C GLU A 27 -7.89 -2.66 5.70
N ALA A 28 -6.71 -3.18 6.05
CA ALA A 28 -6.30 -3.33 7.44
C ALA A 28 -6.22 -1.97 8.16
N MET A 29 -5.65 -0.95 7.51
CA MET A 29 -5.59 0.40 8.05
C MET A 29 -6.98 1.02 8.22
N ALA A 30 -7.87 0.87 7.23
CA ALA A 30 -9.24 1.36 7.30
C ALA A 30 -10.05 0.68 8.41
N TYR A 31 -9.88 -0.62 8.57
CA TYR A 31 -10.51 -1.39 9.65
C TYR A 31 -10.02 -0.98 11.03
N LEU A 32 -8.71 -0.86 11.23
CA LEU A 32 -8.10 -0.43 12.49
C LEU A 32 -8.48 1.01 12.87
N ALA A 33 -8.65 1.88 11.87
CA ALA A 33 -9.12 3.25 12.07
C ALA A 33 -10.64 3.34 12.30
N GLY A 34 -11.37 2.23 12.27
CA GLY A 34 -12.82 2.19 12.49
C GLY A 34 -13.65 2.75 11.32
N ILE A 35 -13.08 2.90 10.15
CA ILE A 35 -13.77 3.35 8.93
C ILE A 35 -14.73 2.26 8.44
N THR A 36 -14.31 1.00 8.56
CA THR A 36 -15.11 -0.17 8.21
C THR A 36 -15.36 -1.05 9.42
N SER A 37 -16.53 -1.66 9.47
CA SER A 37 -16.90 -2.61 10.53
C SER A 37 -16.32 -4.01 10.31
N ARG A 38 -15.78 -4.28 9.12
CA ARG A 38 -15.14 -5.53 8.72
C ARG A 38 -13.94 -5.25 7.84
N MET A 39 -12.97 -6.13 7.86
CA MET A 39 -11.86 -6.12 6.93
C MET A 39 -12.28 -6.82 5.63
N GLY A 40 -12.28 -6.09 4.50
CA GLY A 40 -12.56 -6.64 3.17
C GLY A 40 -11.43 -7.53 2.65
N LYS A 41 -11.74 -8.33 1.64
CA LYS A 41 -10.78 -9.18 0.93
C LYS A 41 -10.89 -8.96 -0.57
N VAL A 42 -9.77 -8.86 -1.25
CA VAL A 42 -9.72 -8.71 -2.71
C VAL A 42 -10.43 -9.87 -3.41
N THR A 43 -10.25 -11.09 -2.91
CA THR A 43 -10.90 -12.30 -3.44
C THR A 43 -12.42 -12.27 -3.34
N ASP A 44 -12.96 -11.56 -2.35
CA ASP A 44 -14.40 -11.46 -2.13
C ASP A 44 -15.00 -10.24 -2.87
N GLY A 45 -14.16 -9.41 -3.51
CA GLY A 45 -14.57 -8.21 -4.24
C GLY A 45 -15.27 -7.16 -3.36
N ASN A 46 -14.91 -7.10 -2.07
CA ASN A 46 -15.60 -6.28 -1.07
C ASN A 46 -14.67 -5.30 -0.34
N THR A 47 -13.56 -4.93 -0.96
CA THR A 47 -12.61 -3.94 -0.46
C THR A 47 -13.11 -2.51 -0.65
N VAL A 48 -12.62 -1.59 0.16
CA VAL A 48 -12.99 -0.15 0.12
C VAL A 48 -12.37 0.54 -1.09
N SER A 49 -11.18 0.12 -1.54
CA SER A 49 -10.44 0.74 -2.62
C SER A 49 -10.86 0.23 -4.00
N ASP A 50 -11.07 -1.08 -4.18
CA ASP A 50 -11.44 -1.69 -5.46
C ASP A 50 -12.97 -1.79 -5.60
N TYR A 51 -13.64 -0.67 -5.81
CA TYR A 51 -15.11 -0.61 -5.95
C TYR A 51 -15.58 -0.68 -7.41
N GLY A 52 -14.69 -0.60 -8.38
CA GLY A 52 -14.99 -0.72 -9.79
C GLY A 52 -15.37 -2.16 -10.18
N LYS A 53 -16.42 -2.35 -11.00
CA LYS A 53 -16.86 -3.70 -11.43
C LYS A 53 -15.75 -4.49 -12.13
N GLU A 54 -14.90 -3.82 -12.91
CA GLU A 54 -13.76 -4.46 -13.58
C GLU A 54 -12.65 -4.84 -12.59
N GLU A 55 -12.39 -4.01 -11.57
CA GLU A 55 -11.44 -4.29 -10.51
C GLU A 55 -11.86 -5.52 -9.72
N GLN A 56 -13.13 -5.56 -9.32
CA GLN A 56 -13.72 -6.70 -8.60
C GLN A 56 -13.69 -8.00 -9.43
N LYS A 57 -14.03 -7.91 -10.74
CA LYS A 57 -14.03 -9.05 -11.64
C LYS A 57 -12.63 -9.60 -11.89
N ARG A 58 -11.64 -8.73 -12.03
CA ARG A 58 -10.24 -9.10 -12.29
C ARG A 58 -9.43 -9.32 -11.02
N GLN A 59 -9.96 -8.91 -9.86
CA GLN A 59 -9.28 -8.94 -8.56
C GLN A 59 -7.95 -8.16 -8.58
N ILE A 60 -7.93 -7.04 -9.30
CA ILE A 60 -6.79 -6.14 -9.42
C ILE A 60 -7.26 -4.68 -9.37
N SER A 61 -6.45 -3.81 -8.76
CA SER A 61 -6.67 -2.37 -8.81
C SER A 61 -6.31 -1.83 -10.20
N ILE A 62 -7.18 -1.00 -10.77
CA ILE A 62 -6.99 -0.34 -12.07
C ILE A 62 -6.77 1.16 -11.88
N ASN A 63 -7.58 1.78 -11.01
CA ASN A 63 -7.49 3.19 -10.70
C ASN A 63 -6.86 3.42 -9.32
N THR A 64 -6.33 4.62 -9.12
CA THR A 64 -5.89 5.04 -7.78
C THR A 64 -7.11 5.38 -6.93
N SER A 65 -7.24 4.74 -5.78
CA SER A 65 -8.30 5.00 -4.82
C SER A 65 -7.79 5.78 -3.62
N VAL A 66 -8.60 6.72 -3.12
CA VAL A 66 -8.27 7.52 -1.93
C VAL A 66 -9.10 7.03 -0.76
N VAL A 67 -8.44 6.48 0.25
CA VAL A 67 -9.07 6.01 1.48
C VAL A 67 -8.63 6.92 2.63
N PRO A 68 -9.50 7.85 3.09
CA PRO A 68 -9.19 8.73 4.20
C PRO A 68 -9.37 7.98 5.52
N ILE A 69 -8.34 7.97 6.36
CA ILE A 69 -8.39 7.44 7.72
C ILE A 69 -8.08 8.55 8.73
N GLU A 70 -8.63 8.41 9.95
CA GLU A 70 -8.38 9.31 11.07
C GLU A 70 -7.63 8.54 12.15
N TRP A 71 -6.43 8.98 12.50
CA TRP A 71 -5.60 8.32 13.50
C TRP A 71 -4.87 9.33 14.39
N ASN A 72 -5.05 9.22 15.69
CA ASN A 72 -4.40 10.10 16.68
C ASN A 72 -4.52 11.62 16.37
N GLY A 73 -5.70 12.04 15.89
CA GLY A 73 -5.94 13.45 15.56
C GLY A 73 -5.32 13.94 14.26
N VAL A 74 -4.83 13.03 13.43
CA VAL A 74 -4.31 13.30 12.09
C VAL A 74 -5.19 12.62 11.05
N LYS A 75 -5.51 13.32 9.98
CA LYS A 75 -6.16 12.75 8.79
C LYS A 75 -5.10 12.25 7.82
N ILE A 76 -5.13 10.97 7.53
CA ILE A 76 -4.21 10.33 6.58
C ILE A 76 -5.02 9.88 5.37
N ASN A 77 -4.73 10.43 4.21
CA ASN A 77 -5.30 9.97 2.95
C ASN A 77 -4.37 8.91 2.38
N ILE A 78 -4.82 7.66 2.38
CA ILE A 78 -4.11 6.56 1.75
C ILE A 78 -4.47 6.54 0.27
N LEU A 79 -3.46 6.66 -0.59
CA LEU A 79 -3.57 6.55 -2.04
C LEU A 79 -3.19 5.13 -2.43
N ASP A 80 -4.19 4.26 -2.58
CA ASP A 80 -3.97 2.87 -3.01
C ASP A 80 -3.84 2.84 -4.53
N THR A 81 -2.68 2.43 -5.03
CA THR A 81 -2.34 2.49 -6.45
C THR A 81 -2.33 1.11 -7.10
N PRO A 82 -2.63 1.04 -8.42
CA PRO A 82 -2.45 -0.17 -9.20
C PRO A 82 -0.99 -0.67 -9.14
N GLY A 83 -0.82 -1.99 -9.09
CA GLY A 83 0.52 -2.60 -9.08
C GLY A 83 1.01 -3.08 -10.43
N TYR A 84 0.20 -2.96 -11.48
CA TYR A 84 0.52 -3.39 -12.83
C TYR A 84 1.02 -2.24 -13.69
N PHE A 85 1.97 -2.53 -14.58
CA PHE A 85 2.67 -1.52 -15.39
C PHE A 85 1.81 -0.81 -16.41
N ASP A 86 0.69 -1.40 -16.80
CA ASP A 86 -0.26 -0.81 -17.73
C ASP A 86 -0.90 0.47 -17.19
N PHE A 87 -0.84 0.68 -15.86
CA PHE A 87 -1.47 1.80 -15.15
C PHE A 87 -0.45 2.79 -14.58
N VAL A 88 0.72 2.94 -15.20
CA VAL A 88 1.80 3.84 -14.72
C VAL A 88 1.34 5.28 -14.56
N GLY A 89 0.44 5.78 -15.41
CA GLY A 89 -0.10 7.14 -15.31
C GLY A 89 -0.79 7.39 -13.97
N GLU A 90 -1.64 6.48 -13.52
CA GLU A 90 -2.32 6.52 -12.22
C GLU A 90 -1.33 6.57 -11.05
N VAL A 91 -0.28 5.75 -11.13
CA VAL A 91 0.76 5.69 -10.11
C VAL A 91 1.54 7.00 -10.03
N GLU A 92 1.90 7.58 -11.17
CA GLU A 92 2.66 8.83 -11.21
C GLU A 92 1.85 10.03 -10.69
N GLU A 93 0.56 10.09 -10.99
CA GLU A 93 -0.36 11.09 -10.44
C GLU A 93 -0.46 10.98 -8.92
N ALA A 94 -0.63 9.79 -8.40
CA ALA A 94 -0.69 9.53 -6.96
C ALA A 94 0.61 9.93 -6.24
N VAL A 95 1.77 9.61 -6.83
CA VAL A 95 3.08 9.99 -6.30
C VAL A 95 3.25 11.51 -6.21
N LYS A 96 2.77 12.26 -7.21
CA LYS A 96 2.81 13.73 -7.20
C LYS A 96 1.92 14.35 -6.13
N ALA A 97 0.82 13.68 -5.77
CA ALA A 97 -0.12 14.13 -4.74
C ALA A 97 0.30 13.73 -3.33
N ALA A 98 1.26 12.81 -3.19
CA ALA A 98 1.68 12.25 -1.91
C ALA A 98 2.81 13.04 -1.25
N GLY A 99 2.82 13.06 0.08
CA GLY A 99 3.93 13.59 0.89
C GLY A 99 4.90 12.49 1.38
N ALA A 100 4.49 11.22 1.30
CA ALA A 100 5.31 10.06 1.64
C ALA A 100 4.81 8.82 0.90
N ALA A 101 5.65 7.80 0.79
CA ALA A 101 5.32 6.52 0.18
C ALA A 101 5.54 5.35 1.16
N ILE A 102 4.71 4.31 1.01
CA ILE A 102 4.96 3.00 1.58
C ILE A 102 5.17 2.03 0.41
N ILE A 103 6.38 1.49 0.29
CA ILE A 103 6.70 0.46 -0.71
C ILE A 103 6.37 -0.89 -0.10
N VAL A 104 5.35 -1.55 -0.66
CA VAL A 104 4.87 -2.84 -0.18
C VAL A 104 5.55 -3.96 -0.95
N ILE A 105 6.26 -4.81 -0.23
CA ILE A 105 7.02 -5.95 -0.77
C ILE A 105 6.38 -7.24 -0.26
N ASN A 106 6.17 -8.19 -1.17
CA ASN A 106 5.75 -9.53 -0.78
C ASN A 106 6.96 -10.30 -0.26
N GLY A 107 6.97 -10.69 1.02
CA GLY A 107 8.08 -11.42 1.65
C GLY A 107 8.36 -12.79 1.00
N LYS A 108 7.37 -13.36 0.33
CA LYS A 108 7.52 -14.61 -0.40
C LYS A 108 8.25 -14.43 -1.74
N SER A 109 7.90 -13.39 -2.51
CA SER A 109 8.48 -13.13 -3.83
C SER A 109 9.75 -12.29 -3.75
N GLY A 110 9.90 -11.49 -2.69
CA GLY A 110 11.01 -10.56 -2.53
C GLY A 110 10.85 -9.29 -3.39
N ILE A 111 11.99 -8.78 -3.86
CA ILE A 111 12.02 -7.59 -4.71
C ILE A 111 11.63 -8.00 -6.14
N GLU A 112 10.59 -7.37 -6.66
CA GLU A 112 10.04 -7.58 -7.99
C GLU A 112 10.18 -6.28 -8.80
N VAL A 113 10.01 -6.36 -10.13
CA VAL A 113 10.15 -5.20 -11.04
C VAL A 113 9.27 -4.01 -10.62
N GLY A 114 8.07 -4.27 -10.08
CA GLY A 114 7.21 -3.21 -9.54
C GLY A 114 7.77 -2.53 -8.29
N THR A 115 8.55 -3.25 -7.51
CA THR A 115 9.25 -2.69 -6.34
C THR A 115 10.40 -1.77 -6.78
N GLU A 116 11.18 -2.19 -7.78
CA GLU A 116 12.27 -1.38 -8.35
C GLU A 116 11.75 -0.07 -8.94
N LYS A 117 10.68 -0.15 -9.76
CA LYS A 117 10.04 1.04 -10.33
C LYS A 117 9.44 1.97 -9.28
N ALA A 118 8.84 1.41 -8.22
CA ALA A 118 8.35 2.19 -7.11
C ALA A 118 9.48 2.96 -6.41
N TRP A 119 10.64 2.32 -6.27
CA TRP A 119 11.83 2.93 -5.71
C TRP A 119 12.33 4.06 -6.59
N GLU A 120 12.48 3.85 -7.90
CA GLU A 120 12.90 4.85 -8.89
C GLU A 120 11.96 6.07 -8.90
N LEU A 121 10.64 5.85 -8.82
CA LEU A 121 9.66 6.94 -8.71
C LEU A 121 9.85 7.76 -7.44
N CYS A 122 10.06 7.12 -6.30
CA CYS A 122 10.33 7.82 -5.05
C CYS A 122 11.62 8.63 -5.12
N GLU A 123 12.67 8.16 -5.79
CA GLU A 123 13.90 8.90 -6.02
C GLU A 123 13.70 10.10 -6.97
N LYS A 124 13.02 9.87 -8.10
CA LYS A 124 12.69 10.90 -9.09
C LYS A 124 11.97 12.10 -8.44
N TYR A 125 11.01 11.82 -7.56
CA TYR A 125 10.20 12.85 -6.89
C TYR A 125 10.70 13.22 -5.49
N LYS A 126 11.85 12.68 -5.05
CA LYS A 126 12.44 12.90 -3.71
C LYS A 126 11.44 12.62 -2.58
N LEU A 127 10.61 11.60 -2.76
CA LEU A 127 9.54 11.25 -1.83
C LEU A 127 10.11 10.41 -0.68
N PRO A 128 9.91 10.81 0.58
CA PRO A 128 10.23 9.97 1.74
C PRO A 128 9.48 8.63 1.64
N ARG A 129 10.16 7.52 1.97
CA ARG A 129 9.59 6.20 1.81
C ARG A 129 9.84 5.27 2.97
N PHE A 130 8.85 4.42 3.26
CA PHE A 130 8.95 3.27 4.14
C PHE A 130 8.88 2.00 3.31
N VAL A 131 9.48 0.93 3.81
CA VAL A 131 9.30 -0.41 3.26
C VAL A 131 8.42 -1.21 4.22
N TYR A 132 7.37 -1.82 3.69
CA TYR A 132 6.49 -2.73 4.42
C TYR A 132 6.48 -4.10 3.76
N VAL A 133 6.81 -5.14 4.52
CA VAL A 133 6.89 -6.51 4.00
C VAL A 133 5.66 -7.29 4.44
N THR A 134 4.93 -7.83 3.47
CA THR A 134 3.74 -8.67 3.66
C THR A 134 4.10 -10.16 3.59
N ASN A 135 3.12 -11.04 3.88
CA ASN A 135 3.25 -12.51 3.73
C ASN A 135 4.46 -13.11 4.47
N MET A 136 4.77 -12.57 5.65
CA MET A 136 5.85 -13.05 6.52
C MET A 136 5.42 -14.19 7.46
N ASP A 137 4.19 -14.63 7.36
CA ASP A 137 3.56 -15.70 8.13
C ASP A 137 3.96 -17.12 7.66
N CYS A 138 4.64 -17.23 6.53
CA CYS A 138 5.12 -18.50 6.02
C CYS A 138 6.46 -18.87 6.66
N LEU A 139 6.49 -19.93 7.45
CA LEU A 139 7.68 -20.45 8.15
C LEU A 139 8.87 -20.77 7.22
N LEU A 140 8.64 -20.96 5.93
CA LEU A 140 9.68 -21.24 4.94
C LEU A 140 10.51 -20.00 4.55
N TYR A 141 10.08 -18.79 4.94
CA TYR A 141 10.71 -17.54 4.53
C TYR A 141 11.32 -16.76 5.71
N THR A 142 11.43 -17.35 6.89
CA THR A 142 12.21 -16.77 7.98
C THR A 142 13.69 -16.87 7.62
N SER A 143 14.18 -15.85 6.93
CA SER A 143 15.62 -15.68 6.77
C SER A 143 16.25 -15.52 8.16
N PRO A 144 17.25 -16.32 8.55
CA PRO A 144 17.89 -16.14 9.84
C PRO A 144 18.46 -14.72 9.92
N SER A 145 18.14 -14.02 11.00
CA SER A 145 18.67 -12.69 11.28
C SER A 145 20.22 -12.74 11.25
N PRO A 146 20.92 -11.66 10.90
CA PRO A 146 22.38 -11.61 11.01
C PRO A 146 22.90 -12.01 12.40
N ARG A 147 22.10 -11.80 13.45
CA ARG A 147 22.42 -12.25 14.84
C ARG A 147 22.33 -13.76 15.03
N ASP A 148 21.48 -14.45 14.28
CA ASP A 148 21.33 -15.90 14.39
C ASP A 148 22.50 -16.63 13.74
N ARG A 149 23.20 -16.00 12.78
CA ARG A 149 24.41 -16.51 12.14
C ARG A 149 25.67 -16.43 13.02
N GLN A 150 25.63 -15.62 14.09
CA GLN A 150 26.77 -15.49 15.03
C GLN A 150 26.76 -16.53 16.15
N LYS A 151 25.75 -17.38 16.24
CA LYS A 151 25.60 -18.39 17.29
C LYS A 151 25.86 -19.83 16.83
N SER A 152 26.31 -20.03 15.58
CA SER A 152 26.69 -21.34 15.04
C SER A 152 28.19 -21.47 14.89
#